data_5469bec57b453b2ee32b9ffaee0c28f8
#
_entry.id   5469bec57b453b2ee32b9ffaee0c28f8
#
_cell.length_a   1.000
_cell.length_b   1.000
_cell.length_c   1.000
_cell.angle_alpha   90.00
_cell.angle_beta   90.00
_cell.angle_gamma   90.00
#
_symmetry.space_group_name_H-M   'P 1'
#
loop_
_entity.id
_entity.type
_entity.pdbx_description
1 polymer ?
#
loop_
_entity_poly.entity_id
_entity_poly.type
_entity_poly.pdbx_seq_one_letter_code
_entity_poly.pdbx_strand_id
1 'polypeptide(L)'
;MTKMLEAALAYCRAGHSVVPMRPDAKRPNVPSWEPLQTVALTEDQIRSHWAAFPNDNIAIIPGYKDLLCVDGDTHKVGGDEALYAFFWDTDLRIDENTPVAISANGGVHYFFHYPGGVGSGPIDKTVDIKSNGGLIIVWPSVIEGKQYKW
;
A
#
# COMPACT_ATOMS: atom_id res chain seq x y z
N MET A 1 4.90 22.79 -5.26
CA MET A 1 4.85 21.48 -4.56
C MET A 1 4.56 20.40 -5.59
N THR A 2 5.25 19.28 -5.55
CA THR A 2 5.00 18.18 -6.47
C THR A 2 3.76 17.38 -6.05
N LYS A 3 3.12 16.74 -7.02
CA LYS A 3 1.96 15.86 -6.78
C LYS A 3 2.30 14.73 -5.78
N MET A 4 3.52 14.19 -5.86
CA MET A 4 4.00 13.18 -4.92
C MET A 4 4.06 13.71 -3.48
N LEU A 5 4.67 14.88 -3.29
CA LEU A 5 4.75 15.48 -1.96
C LEU A 5 3.36 15.80 -1.39
N GLU A 6 2.47 16.37 -2.21
CA GLU A 6 1.11 16.65 -1.78
C GLU A 6 0.39 15.39 -1.30
N ALA A 7 0.50 14.32 -2.08
CA ALA A 7 -0.11 13.04 -1.72
C ALA A 7 0.52 12.43 -0.46
N ALA A 8 1.85 12.45 -0.34
CA ALA A 8 2.54 11.94 0.84
C ALA A 8 2.09 12.67 2.12
N LEU A 9 1.97 14.00 2.05
CA LEU A 9 1.46 14.80 3.16
C LEU A 9 0.00 14.49 3.47
N ALA A 10 -0.84 14.26 2.44
CA ALA A 10 -2.24 13.88 2.64
C ALA A 10 -2.37 12.53 3.37
N TYR A 11 -1.58 11.52 2.97
CA TYR A 11 -1.54 10.25 3.68
C TYR A 11 -1.08 10.42 5.13
N CYS A 12 -0.02 11.20 5.35
CA CYS A 12 0.45 11.49 6.70
C CYS A 12 -0.63 12.13 7.58
N ARG A 13 -1.33 13.14 7.06
CA ARG A 13 -2.42 13.83 7.77
C ARG A 13 -3.62 12.95 8.01
N ALA A 14 -3.85 11.96 7.16
CA ALA A 14 -4.86 10.94 7.37
C ALA A 14 -4.47 9.88 8.40
N GLY A 15 -3.26 9.96 8.97
CA GLY A 15 -2.79 9.08 10.03
C GLY A 15 -2.00 7.86 9.56
N HIS A 16 -1.64 7.79 8.28
CA HIS A 16 -0.84 6.68 7.76
C HIS A 16 0.64 6.85 8.03
N SER A 17 1.35 5.74 8.19
CA SER A 17 2.81 5.71 8.15
C SER A 17 3.26 5.65 6.70
N VAL A 18 3.85 6.74 6.23
CA VAL A 18 4.31 6.91 4.84
C VAL A 18 5.74 6.38 4.71
N VAL A 19 5.98 5.58 3.67
CA VAL A 19 7.31 5.06 3.35
C VAL A 19 7.68 5.52 1.94
N PRO A 20 8.78 6.31 1.80
CA PRO A 20 9.29 6.66 0.48
C PRO A 20 9.80 5.41 -0.25
N MET A 21 9.46 5.28 -1.51
CA MET A 21 9.86 4.15 -2.34
C MET A 21 10.65 4.64 -3.55
N ARG A 22 11.68 3.90 -3.95
CA ARG A 22 12.45 4.22 -5.15
C ARG A 22 11.54 4.25 -6.38
N PRO A 23 11.74 5.18 -7.31
CA PRO A 23 10.86 5.31 -8.48
C PRO A 23 11.00 4.17 -9.49
N ASP A 24 12.14 3.50 -9.49
CA ASP A 24 12.50 2.44 -10.45
C ASP A 24 12.38 1.02 -9.88
N ALA A 25 12.01 0.90 -8.61
CA ALA A 25 11.95 -0.39 -7.93
C ALA A 25 10.89 -0.36 -6.81
N LYS A 26 10.31 -1.51 -6.53
CA LYS A 26 9.40 -1.69 -5.38
C LYS A 26 10.23 -1.88 -4.11
N ARG A 27 11.05 -0.90 -3.78
CA ARG A 27 11.99 -0.93 -2.67
C ARG A 27 12.00 0.40 -1.94
N PRO A 28 11.96 0.40 -0.58
CA PRO A 28 12.04 1.64 0.21
C PRO A 28 13.33 2.42 -0.07
N ASN A 29 13.21 3.74 -0.08
CA ASN A 29 14.32 4.68 -0.20
C ASN A 29 14.63 5.34 1.15
N VAL A 30 14.78 4.52 2.16
CA VAL A 30 15.21 4.90 3.52
C VAL A 30 16.20 3.84 4.00
N PRO A 31 17.08 4.16 4.96
CA PRO A 31 18.04 3.17 5.50
C PRO A 31 17.37 1.93 6.07
N SER A 32 16.24 2.12 6.78
CA SER A 32 15.38 1.04 7.26
C SER A 32 13.95 1.56 7.38
N TRP A 33 12.99 0.80 6.86
CA TRP A 33 11.57 1.14 7.01
C TRP A 33 10.92 0.49 8.24
N GLU A 34 11.59 -0.48 8.86
CA GLU A 34 11.06 -1.20 10.02
C GLU A 34 10.64 -0.28 11.18
N PRO A 35 11.40 0.76 11.55
CA PRO A 35 10.97 1.70 12.59
C PRO A 35 9.68 2.44 12.26
N LEU A 36 9.36 2.59 10.98
CA LEU A 36 8.15 3.26 10.52
C LEU A 36 6.86 2.44 10.78
N GLN A 37 7.00 1.20 11.19
CA GLN A 37 5.86 0.38 11.62
C GLN A 37 5.27 0.88 12.95
N THR A 38 6.05 1.58 13.76
CA THR A 38 5.63 2.08 15.08
C THR A 38 5.67 3.59 15.20
N VAL A 39 6.57 4.26 14.48
CA VAL A 39 6.72 5.72 14.50
C VAL A 39 6.76 6.25 13.06
N ALA A 40 5.68 6.90 12.64
CA ALA A 40 5.58 7.46 11.30
C ALA A 40 6.51 8.66 11.09
N LEU A 41 6.89 8.89 9.83
CA LEU A 41 7.56 10.13 9.45
C LEU A 41 6.67 11.33 9.75
N THR A 42 7.27 12.40 10.25
CA THR A 42 6.60 13.69 10.42
C THR A 42 6.43 14.40 9.07
N GLU A 43 5.56 15.40 9.01
CA GLU A 43 5.42 16.22 7.80
C GLU A 43 6.74 16.86 7.38
N ASP A 44 7.54 17.34 8.34
CA ASP A 44 8.85 17.95 8.05
C ASP A 44 9.83 16.95 7.45
N GLN A 45 9.85 15.73 7.96
CA GLN A 45 10.67 14.65 7.40
C GLN A 45 10.21 14.26 5.98
N ILE A 46 8.90 14.23 5.75
CA ILE A 46 8.33 13.98 4.41
C ILE A 46 8.73 15.11 3.45
N ARG A 47 8.61 16.36 3.85
CA ARG A 47 9.03 17.50 3.02
C ARG A 47 10.51 17.44 2.68
N SER A 48 11.37 17.15 3.66
CA SER A 48 12.81 17.01 3.45
C SER A 48 13.13 15.87 2.50
N HIS A 49 12.45 14.73 2.63
CA HIS A 49 12.69 13.58 1.76
C HIS A 49 12.34 13.90 0.30
N TRP A 50 11.11 14.38 0.04
CA TRP A 50 10.68 14.66 -1.33
C TRP A 50 11.31 15.92 -1.94
N ALA A 51 11.92 16.79 -1.14
CA ALA A 51 12.80 17.83 -1.66
C ALA A 51 14.08 17.25 -2.26
N ALA A 52 14.64 16.21 -1.62
CA ALA A 52 15.85 15.53 -2.10
C ALA A 52 15.52 14.49 -3.22
N PHE A 53 14.37 13.83 -3.13
CA PHE A 53 13.94 12.75 -4.03
C PHE A 53 12.53 13.01 -4.56
N PRO A 54 12.33 14.02 -5.44
CA PRO A 54 11.00 14.45 -5.84
C PRO A 54 10.19 13.41 -6.64
N ASN A 55 10.86 12.41 -7.20
CA ASN A 55 10.24 11.36 -8.01
C ASN A 55 10.00 10.06 -7.24
N ASP A 56 10.34 10.01 -5.97
CA ASP A 56 10.08 8.82 -5.16
C ASP A 56 8.60 8.52 -5.07
N ASN A 57 8.28 7.24 -5.18
CA ASN A 57 6.95 6.71 -5.00
C ASN A 57 6.56 6.66 -3.51
N ILE A 58 5.30 6.36 -3.25
CA ILE A 58 4.73 6.34 -1.90
C ILE A 58 4.21 4.95 -1.59
N ALA A 59 4.60 4.42 -0.43
CA ALA A 59 3.90 3.29 0.19
C ALA A 59 3.35 3.70 1.54
N ILE A 60 2.39 2.94 2.03
CA ILE A 60 1.89 3.02 3.40
C ILE A 60 2.03 1.65 4.07
N ILE A 61 2.05 1.65 5.39
CA ILE A 61 2.05 0.43 6.20
C ILE A 61 0.62 0.23 6.72
N PRO A 62 -0.18 -0.68 6.15
CA PRO A 62 -1.59 -0.81 6.55
C PRO A 62 -1.75 -1.10 8.04
N GLY A 63 -0.93 -1.97 8.62
CA GLY A 63 -1.00 -2.34 10.03
C GLY A 63 -0.78 -1.19 11.01
N TYR A 64 -0.09 -0.12 10.59
CA TYR A 64 0.09 1.07 11.42
C TYR A 64 -1.24 1.72 11.82
N LYS A 65 -2.26 1.59 10.97
CA LYS A 65 -3.60 2.18 11.16
C LYS A 65 -4.68 1.11 11.31
N ASP A 66 -4.33 -0.08 11.75
CA ASP A 66 -5.25 -1.22 11.90
C ASP A 66 -5.99 -1.55 10.60
N LEU A 67 -5.31 -1.41 9.46
CA LEU A 67 -5.83 -1.81 8.16
C LEU A 67 -5.28 -3.17 7.75
N LEU A 68 -6.09 -3.87 6.98
CA LEU A 68 -5.69 -5.07 6.25
C LEU A 68 -5.95 -4.80 4.77
N CYS A 69 -4.92 -4.96 3.96
CA CYS A 69 -5.03 -4.88 2.50
C CYS A 69 -4.98 -6.29 1.92
N VAL A 70 -5.99 -6.64 1.15
CA VAL A 70 -5.99 -7.84 0.33
C VAL A 70 -5.45 -7.46 -1.04
N ASP A 71 -4.27 -7.96 -1.37
CA ASP A 71 -3.56 -7.69 -2.62
C ASP A 71 -3.75 -8.89 -3.56
N GLY A 72 -4.58 -8.70 -4.57
CA GLY A 72 -4.90 -9.72 -5.56
C GLY A 72 -4.24 -9.45 -6.90
N ASP A 73 -3.40 -10.37 -7.36
CA ASP A 73 -2.77 -10.33 -8.69
C ASP A 73 -3.74 -10.80 -9.77
N THR A 74 -4.85 -10.10 -9.93
CA THR A 74 -5.93 -10.48 -10.85
C THR A 74 -5.54 -10.44 -12.32
N HIS A 75 -4.43 -9.75 -12.64
CA HIS A 75 -3.85 -9.75 -13.99
C HIS A 75 -3.15 -11.08 -14.34
N LYS A 76 -2.88 -11.94 -13.35
CA LYS A 76 -2.26 -13.25 -13.57
C LYS A 76 -3.34 -14.33 -13.79
N VAL A 77 -2.97 -15.39 -14.51
CA VAL A 77 -3.86 -16.54 -14.74
C VAL A 77 -4.25 -17.16 -13.39
N GLY A 78 -5.55 -17.34 -13.17
CA GLY A 78 -6.10 -17.88 -11.93
C GLY A 78 -6.22 -16.88 -10.79
N GLY A 79 -5.78 -15.62 -10.98
CA GLY A 79 -5.83 -14.61 -9.92
C GLY A 79 -7.23 -14.19 -9.52
N ASP A 80 -8.15 -14.08 -10.47
CA ASP A 80 -9.55 -13.77 -10.19
C ASP A 80 -10.23 -14.87 -9.36
N GLU A 81 -10.01 -16.13 -9.74
CA GLU A 81 -10.57 -17.26 -9.03
C GLU A 81 -10.00 -17.39 -7.61
N ALA A 82 -8.69 -17.17 -7.45
CA ALA A 82 -8.04 -17.23 -6.15
C ALA A 82 -8.56 -16.13 -5.23
N LEU A 83 -8.72 -14.91 -5.72
CA LEU A 83 -9.27 -13.79 -4.97
C LEU A 83 -10.71 -14.04 -4.56
N TYR A 84 -11.53 -14.56 -5.48
CA TYR A 84 -12.91 -14.91 -5.21
C TYR A 84 -13.01 -16.00 -4.13
N ALA A 85 -12.19 -17.05 -4.22
CA ALA A 85 -12.14 -18.12 -3.22
C ALA A 85 -11.72 -17.58 -1.83
N PHE A 86 -10.77 -16.67 -1.79
CA PHE A 86 -10.35 -16.00 -0.55
C PHE A 86 -11.53 -15.30 0.14
N PHE A 87 -12.29 -14.49 -0.60
CA PHE A 87 -13.45 -13.80 -0.04
C PHE A 87 -14.60 -14.74 0.33
N TRP A 88 -14.73 -15.86 -0.38
CA TRP A 88 -15.72 -16.89 -0.04
C TRP A 88 -15.39 -17.56 1.30
N ASP A 89 -14.09 -17.82 1.55
CA ASP A 89 -13.60 -18.56 2.72
C ASP A 89 -13.38 -17.68 3.96
N THR A 90 -13.54 -16.37 3.87
CA THR A 90 -13.30 -15.43 4.96
C THR A 90 -14.57 -14.66 5.34
N ASP A 91 -14.50 -13.95 6.46
CA ASP A 91 -15.57 -13.03 6.91
C ASP A 91 -15.52 -11.67 6.22
N LEU A 92 -14.47 -11.41 5.43
CA LEU A 92 -14.33 -10.14 4.72
C LEU A 92 -15.36 -10.04 3.61
N ARG A 93 -16.03 -8.90 3.51
CA ARG A 93 -17.05 -8.63 2.49
C ARG A 93 -16.77 -7.31 1.81
N ILE A 94 -16.80 -7.32 0.49
CA ILE A 94 -16.69 -6.12 -0.33
C ILE A 94 -18.07 -5.51 -0.46
N ASP A 95 -18.16 -4.21 -0.20
CA ASP A 95 -19.37 -3.41 -0.43
C ASP A 95 -18.99 -2.08 -1.12
N GLU A 96 -19.98 -1.21 -1.31
CA GLU A 96 -19.80 0.08 -1.96
C GLU A 96 -18.87 1.04 -1.22
N ASN A 97 -18.63 0.81 0.07
CA ASN A 97 -17.76 1.63 0.92
C ASN A 97 -16.34 1.06 1.06
N THR A 98 -16.09 -0.13 0.53
CA THR A 98 -14.76 -0.75 0.60
C THR A 98 -13.78 0.00 -0.30
N PRO A 99 -12.73 0.64 0.25
CA PRO A 99 -11.73 1.28 -0.58
C PRO A 99 -11.03 0.25 -1.48
N VAL A 100 -10.91 0.56 -2.74
CA VAL A 100 -10.24 -0.29 -3.72
C VAL A 100 -9.28 0.52 -4.56
N ALA A 101 -8.09 -0.02 -4.79
CA ALA A 101 -7.10 0.55 -5.68
C ALA A 101 -6.72 -0.45 -6.77
N ILE A 102 -6.30 0.06 -7.91
CA ILE A 102 -5.73 -0.72 -9.01
C ILE A 102 -4.23 -0.50 -9.03
N SER A 103 -3.47 -1.58 -8.96
CA SER A 103 -2.01 -1.51 -9.03
C SER A 103 -1.52 -1.20 -10.45
N ALA A 104 -0.25 -0.84 -10.57
CA ALA A 104 0.38 -0.54 -11.85
C ALA A 104 0.22 -1.68 -12.87
N ASN A 105 0.25 -2.92 -12.42
CA ASN A 105 0.12 -4.10 -13.27
C ASN A 105 -1.33 -4.57 -13.47
N GLY A 106 -2.32 -3.84 -12.95
CA GLY A 106 -3.73 -4.20 -13.09
C GLY A 106 -4.26 -5.13 -12.00
N GLY A 107 -3.47 -5.44 -10.97
CA GLY A 107 -3.96 -6.11 -9.77
C GLY A 107 -4.85 -5.20 -8.93
N VAL A 108 -5.49 -5.73 -7.91
CA VAL A 108 -6.41 -5.01 -7.05
C VAL A 108 -5.96 -5.03 -5.59
N HIS A 109 -6.19 -3.93 -4.91
CA HIS A 109 -5.96 -3.77 -3.47
C HIS A 109 -7.29 -3.40 -2.81
N TYR A 110 -7.82 -4.29 -1.96
CA TYR A 110 -9.00 -4.02 -1.14
C TYR A 110 -8.57 -3.74 0.29
N PHE A 111 -9.06 -2.65 0.87
CA PHE A 111 -8.69 -2.23 2.22
C PHE A 111 -9.84 -2.43 3.20
N PHE A 112 -9.52 -3.03 4.35
CA PHE A 112 -10.46 -3.29 5.43
C PHE A 112 -9.91 -2.76 6.75
N HIS A 113 -10.81 -2.27 7.61
CA HIS A 113 -10.45 -2.02 8.99
C HIS A 113 -10.41 -3.36 9.75
N TYR A 114 -9.26 -3.67 10.33
CA TYR A 114 -9.04 -4.95 11.00
C TYR A 114 -8.27 -4.74 12.32
N PRO A 115 -8.98 -4.37 13.41
CA PRO A 115 -8.35 -4.11 14.71
C PRO A 115 -7.60 -5.35 15.24
N GLY A 116 -6.45 -5.11 15.84
CA GLY A 116 -5.58 -6.18 16.32
C GLY A 116 -4.65 -6.76 15.27
N GLY A 117 -4.90 -6.44 14.00
CA GLY A 117 -4.03 -6.79 12.88
C GLY A 117 -3.75 -8.28 12.71
N VAL A 118 -3.16 -8.58 11.57
CA VAL A 118 -2.59 -9.89 11.28
C VAL A 118 -1.20 -9.68 10.68
N GLY A 119 -0.36 -10.68 10.70
CA GLY A 119 0.92 -10.63 9.99
C GLY A 119 0.70 -10.56 8.48
N SER A 120 1.60 -9.89 7.76
CA SER A 120 1.61 -9.88 6.31
C SER A 120 2.18 -11.17 5.75
N GLY A 121 1.68 -11.61 4.61
CA GLY A 121 2.20 -12.77 3.93
C GLY A 121 1.27 -13.29 2.83
N PRO A 122 1.77 -14.23 2.00
CA PRO A 122 0.99 -14.79 0.93
C PRO A 122 -0.07 -15.76 1.45
N ILE A 123 -1.25 -15.71 0.83
CA ILE A 123 -2.31 -16.72 0.99
C ILE A 123 -2.14 -17.80 -0.09
N ASP A 124 -1.86 -17.37 -1.32
CA ASP A 124 -1.43 -18.25 -2.40
C ASP A 124 -0.53 -17.48 -3.38
N LYS A 125 -0.32 -17.99 -4.60
CA LYS A 125 0.57 -17.36 -5.59
C LYS A 125 0.09 -15.99 -6.08
N THR A 126 -1.20 -15.69 -5.95
CA THR A 126 -1.83 -14.50 -6.54
C THR A 126 -2.60 -13.66 -5.53
N VAL A 127 -2.70 -14.10 -4.27
CA VAL A 127 -3.35 -13.36 -3.19
C VAL A 127 -2.38 -13.20 -2.02
N ASP A 128 -2.19 -11.97 -1.60
CA ASP A 128 -1.28 -11.59 -0.52
C ASP A 128 -2.03 -10.71 0.49
N ILE A 129 -1.62 -10.76 1.74
CA ILE A 129 -2.14 -9.92 2.81
C ILE A 129 -1.05 -8.94 3.23
N LYS A 130 -1.40 -7.66 3.27
CA LYS A 130 -0.54 -6.61 3.80
C LYS A 130 -1.22 -5.96 5.01
N SER A 131 -0.64 -6.14 6.17
CA SER A 131 -1.08 -5.54 7.42
C SER A 131 0.15 -5.25 8.28
N ASN A 132 0.29 -5.89 9.45
CA ASN A 132 1.50 -5.77 10.25
C ASN A 132 2.71 -6.35 9.51
N GLY A 133 3.83 -5.62 9.49
CA GLY A 133 5.06 -6.07 8.83
C GLY A 133 5.02 -6.00 7.31
N GLY A 134 3.99 -5.41 6.71
CA GLY A 134 3.85 -5.22 5.27
C GLY A 134 3.72 -3.77 4.86
N LEU A 135 4.03 -3.48 3.61
CA LEU A 135 3.77 -2.17 3.01
C LEU A 135 3.10 -2.35 1.65
N ILE A 136 2.35 -1.34 1.24
CA ILE A 136 1.64 -1.33 -0.04
C ILE A 136 1.89 0.00 -0.76
N ILE A 137 2.25 -0.07 -2.03
CA ILE A 137 2.42 1.11 -2.87
C ILE A 137 1.06 1.68 -3.21
N VAL A 138 0.92 3.01 -3.12
CA VAL A 138 -0.35 3.72 -3.29
C VAL A 138 -0.26 4.81 -4.35
N TRP A 139 -1.44 5.26 -4.80
CA TRP A 139 -1.54 6.42 -5.69
C TRP A 139 -0.81 7.65 -5.07
N PRO A 140 -0.13 8.49 -5.84
CA PRO A 140 -0.04 8.54 -7.30
C PRO A 140 1.21 7.86 -7.86
N SER A 141 1.75 6.88 -7.17
CA SER A 141 2.97 6.17 -7.57
C SER A 141 2.89 5.60 -8.99
N VAL A 142 4.04 5.53 -9.64
CA VAL A 142 4.17 5.03 -11.01
C VAL A 142 5.25 3.97 -11.05
N ILE A 143 4.94 2.80 -11.61
CA ILE A 143 5.89 1.72 -11.85
C ILE A 143 5.84 1.36 -13.33
N GLU A 144 6.99 1.36 -13.99
CA GLU A 144 7.12 1.05 -15.42
C GLU A 144 6.16 1.87 -16.30
N GLY A 145 6.01 3.17 -15.97
CA GLY A 145 5.13 4.09 -16.67
C GLY A 145 3.64 3.94 -16.38
N LYS A 146 3.25 3.03 -15.50
CA LYS A 146 1.85 2.78 -15.13
C LYS A 146 1.56 3.27 -13.71
N GLN A 147 0.48 4.03 -13.57
CA GLN A 147 0.10 4.64 -12.30
C GLN A 147 -0.81 3.74 -11.48
N TYR A 148 -0.56 3.71 -10.16
CA TYR A 148 -1.54 3.20 -9.18
C TYR A 148 -2.74 4.15 -9.12
N LYS A 149 -3.96 3.61 -8.97
CA LYS A 149 -5.22 4.37 -8.99
C LYS A 149 -6.14 3.90 -7.87
N TRP A 150 -6.84 4.86 -7.28
CA TRP A 150 -7.99 4.57 -6.42
C TRP A 150 -9.22 4.26 -7.24
#